data_4c94fa197fde78050255cfb1f25bf580
#
_entry.id   4c94fa197fde78050255cfb1f25bf580
#
_cell.length_a   1.000
_cell.length_b   1.000
_cell.length_c   1.000
_cell.angle_alpha   90.00
_cell.angle_beta   90.00
_cell.angle_gamma   90.00
#
_symmetry.space_group_name_H-M   'P 1'
#
loop_
_entity.id
_entity.type
_entity.pdbx_description
1 polymer ?
#
loop_
_entity_poly.entity_id
_entity_poly.type
_entity_poly.pdbx_seq_one_letter_code
_entity_poly.pdbx_strand_id
1 'polypeptide(L)'
;MNTKIENILNDLDQQGWSVQEKFFTSELTHNLKDTLSSFREQGLLKQAGIGRKNNFHIEQSIRSDEIKWFDENSTNEYQKEFLKISHQLQDAINQRFYLGLFELEVHFALYAPNAFYKRHLDQHKNQDTRVITLITYLNENWEDEDGGELQLYLKNGKTISVFPKAGTVVCFFSADYEHEVLPAKRERMSLTGWFRNRS
;
A
#
# COMPACT_ATOMS: atom_id res chain seq x y z
N MET A 1 -9.42 -9.97 -19.81
CA MET A 1 -8.82 -9.60 -18.52
C MET A 1 -8.13 -8.25 -18.66
N ASN A 2 -8.10 -7.39 -17.68
CA ASN A 2 -7.43 -6.08 -17.76
C ASN A 2 -5.92 -6.30 -17.94
N THR A 3 -5.32 -5.75 -19.02
CA THR A 3 -3.90 -5.92 -19.34
C THR A 3 -2.97 -5.57 -18.16
N LYS A 4 -3.34 -4.59 -17.33
CA LYS A 4 -2.55 -4.20 -16.16
C LYS A 4 -2.57 -5.25 -15.05
N ILE A 5 -3.70 -5.94 -14.86
CA ILE A 5 -3.79 -7.08 -13.91
C ILE A 5 -2.90 -8.22 -14.42
N GLU A 6 -2.94 -8.54 -15.72
CA GLU A 6 -2.05 -9.56 -16.28
C GLU A 6 -0.57 -9.23 -16.11
N ASN A 7 -0.19 -7.95 -16.25
CA ASN A 7 1.19 -7.54 -16.00
C ASN A 7 1.60 -7.81 -14.55
N ILE A 8 0.73 -7.45 -13.57
CA ILE A 8 0.99 -7.76 -12.14
C ILE A 8 1.16 -9.27 -11.95
N LEU A 9 0.27 -10.09 -12.52
CA LEU A 9 0.35 -11.55 -12.36
C LEU A 9 1.65 -12.12 -12.94
N ASN A 10 2.05 -11.66 -14.13
CA ASN A 10 3.30 -12.09 -14.76
C ASN A 10 4.54 -11.66 -13.95
N ASP A 11 4.55 -10.43 -13.46
CA ASP A 11 5.63 -9.92 -12.60
C ASP A 11 5.73 -10.70 -11.29
N LEU A 12 4.59 -10.97 -10.62
CA LEU A 12 4.54 -11.78 -9.40
C LEU A 12 5.06 -13.20 -9.63
N ASP A 13 4.72 -13.80 -10.77
CA ASP A 13 5.19 -15.15 -11.16
C ASP A 13 6.69 -15.19 -11.42
N GLN A 14 7.22 -14.18 -12.10
CA GLN A 14 8.62 -14.15 -12.53
C GLN A 14 9.59 -13.69 -11.42
N GLN A 15 9.18 -12.71 -10.63
CA GLN A 15 10.09 -12.03 -9.70
C GLN A 15 9.50 -11.77 -8.30
N GLY A 16 8.21 -12.03 -8.08
CA GLY A 16 7.55 -11.92 -6.77
C GLY A 16 7.12 -10.51 -6.37
N TRP A 17 7.33 -9.52 -7.23
CA TRP A 17 6.91 -8.13 -7.04
C TRP A 17 6.56 -7.49 -8.39
N SER A 18 5.72 -6.44 -8.36
CA SER A 18 5.31 -5.67 -9.54
C SER A 18 5.20 -4.19 -9.22
N VAL A 19 5.52 -3.34 -10.18
CA VAL A 19 5.23 -1.90 -10.16
C VAL A 19 4.48 -1.55 -11.43
N GLN A 20 3.26 -1.06 -11.31
CA GLN A 20 2.43 -0.67 -12.45
C GLN A 20 2.03 0.79 -12.35
N GLU A 21 2.59 1.62 -13.22
CA GLU A 21 2.21 3.02 -13.33
C GLU A 21 0.80 3.16 -13.91
N LYS A 22 0.10 4.22 -13.47
CA LYS A 22 -1.26 4.55 -13.96
C LYS A 22 -2.24 3.36 -13.88
N PHE A 23 -2.08 2.49 -12.89
CA PHE A 23 -2.96 1.34 -12.68
C PHE A 23 -4.39 1.81 -12.40
N PHE A 24 -4.56 2.72 -11.46
CA PHE A 24 -5.81 3.44 -11.23
C PHE A 24 -5.88 4.71 -12.08
N THR A 25 -7.11 5.15 -12.38
CA THR A 25 -7.36 6.39 -13.14
C THR A 25 -6.97 7.63 -12.31
N SER A 26 -6.62 8.72 -12.99
CA SER A 26 -6.33 10.00 -12.33
C SER A 26 -7.55 10.52 -11.56
N GLU A 27 -8.76 10.31 -12.08
CA GLU A 27 -10.01 10.70 -11.42
C GLU A 27 -10.18 9.97 -10.08
N LEU A 28 -10.02 8.65 -10.08
CA LEU A 28 -10.15 7.86 -8.85
C LEU A 28 -9.09 8.23 -7.81
N THR A 29 -7.83 8.38 -8.22
CA THR A 29 -6.75 8.76 -7.29
C THR A 29 -6.91 10.17 -6.74
N HIS A 30 -7.38 11.12 -7.55
CA HIS A 30 -7.70 12.47 -7.11
C HIS A 30 -8.78 12.48 -6.02
N ASN A 31 -9.91 11.81 -6.26
CA ASN A 31 -11.01 11.75 -5.30
C ASN A 31 -10.65 10.98 -4.01
N LEU A 32 -9.80 9.96 -4.09
CA LEU A 32 -9.28 9.27 -2.90
C LEU A 32 -8.30 10.16 -2.11
N LYS A 33 -7.50 10.97 -2.78
CA LYS A 33 -6.65 11.99 -2.15
C LYS A 33 -7.49 13.03 -1.41
N ASP A 34 -8.55 13.54 -2.04
CA ASP A 34 -9.47 14.50 -1.43
C ASP A 34 -10.20 13.89 -0.23
N THR A 35 -10.58 12.61 -0.32
CA THR A 35 -11.13 11.86 0.81
C THR A 35 -10.14 11.81 1.99
N LEU A 36 -8.87 11.52 1.74
CA LEU A 36 -7.83 11.52 2.77
C LEU A 36 -7.63 12.91 3.37
N SER A 37 -7.60 13.95 2.53
CA SER A 37 -7.48 15.36 2.98
C SER A 37 -8.65 15.74 3.89
N SER A 38 -9.87 15.36 3.53
CA SER A 38 -11.06 15.58 4.36
C SER A 38 -10.97 14.86 5.71
N PHE A 39 -10.47 13.61 5.76
CA PHE A 39 -10.26 12.90 7.03
C PHE A 39 -9.24 13.60 7.92
N ARG A 40 -8.18 14.17 7.34
CA ARG A 40 -7.21 14.97 8.08
C ARG A 40 -7.84 16.23 8.68
N GLU A 41 -8.58 17.00 7.89
CA GLU A 41 -9.27 18.22 8.34
C GLU A 41 -10.25 17.95 9.48
N GLN A 42 -10.90 16.78 9.47
CA GLN A 42 -11.82 16.33 10.51
C GLN A 42 -11.10 15.72 11.74
N GLY A 43 -9.76 15.61 11.73
CA GLY A 43 -8.99 15.00 12.82
C GLY A 43 -9.23 13.50 12.99
N LEU A 44 -9.59 12.80 11.91
CA LEU A 44 -9.90 11.36 11.91
C LEU A 44 -8.68 10.46 11.69
N LEU A 45 -7.53 11.04 11.36
CA LEU A 45 -6.27 10.30 11.24
C LEU A 45 -5.71 10.00 12.63
N LYS A 46 -5.06 8.87 12.77
CA LYS A 46 -4.39 8.44 14.00
C LYS A 46 -2.95 8.07 13.69
N GLN A 47 -2.05 8.37 14.63
CA GLN A 47 -0.65 7.92 14.55
C GLN A 47 -0.61 6.42 14.31
N ALA A 48 0.15 6.01 13.30
CA ALA A 48 0.35 4.61 13.01
C ALA A 48 1.23 3.97 14.08
N GLY A 49 0.88 2.76 14.49
CA GLY A 49 1.65 1.98 15.45
C GLY A 49 2.28 0.76 14.82
N ILE A 50 3.10 0.09 15.59
CA ILE A 50 3.69 -1.22 15.28
C ILE A 50 3.12 -2.28 16.20
N GLY A 51 3.15 -3.54 15.75
CA GLY A 51 2.57 -4.66 16.50
C GLY A 51 1.04 -4.75 16.37
N ARG A 52 0.45 -5.70 17.08
CA ARG A 52 -1.01 -5.96 17.08
C ARG A 52 -1.48 -6.31 18.49
N LYS A 53 -2.78 -6.05 18.77
CA LYS A 53 -3.43 -6.38 20.05
C LYS A 53 -2.58 -5.93 21.24
N ASN A 54 -2.19 -6.82 22.13
CA ASN A 54 -1.45 -6.51 23.38
C ASN A 54 -0.02 -5.99 23.14
N ASN A 55 0.53 -6.17 21.93
CA ASN A 55 1.86 -5.68 21.55
C ASN A 55 1.80 -4.41 20.67
N PHE A 56 0.61 -3.83 20.47
CA PHE A 56 0.47 -2.57 19.73
C PHE A 56 1.03 -1.41 20.56
N HIS A 57 1.95 -0.64 19.96
CA HIS A 57 2.47 0.59 20.53
C HIS A 57 2.87 1.58 19.44
N ILE A 58 2.89 2.86 19.78
CA ILE A 58 3.35 3.92 18.88
C ILE A 58 4.84 4.11 19.11
N GLU A 59 5.64 3.96 18.05
CA GLU A 59 7.09 4.12 18.08
C GLU A 59 7.54 5.01 16.92
N GLN A 60 7.56 6.31 17.17
CA GLN A 60 7.88 7.33 16.16
C GLN A 60 9.31 7.25 15.62
N SER A 61 10.21 6.56 16.32
CA SER A 61 11.57 6.29 15.81
C SER A 61 11.62 5.20 14.74
N ILE A 62 10.50 4.47 14.53
CA ILE A 62 10.35 3.42 13.52
C ILE A 62 9.44 3.88 12.39
N ARG A 63 8.29 4.49 12.70
CA ARG A 63 7.36 5.07 11.72
C ARG A 63 6.68 6.31 12.27
N SER A 64 6.41 7.28 11.39
CA SER A 64 5.87 8.57 11.78
C SER A 64 4.69 9.04 10.94
N ASP A 65 4.02 8.11 10.24
CA ASP A 65 2.82 8.37 9.45
C ASP A 65 1.55 8.34 10.30
N GLU A 66 0.51 8.95 9.76
CA GLU A 66 -0.85 8.90 10.27
C GLU A 66 -1.73 8.08 9.33
N ILE A 67 -2.66 7.30 9.90
CA ILE A 67 -3.49 6.38 9.13
C ILE A 67 -4.97 6.52 9.46
N LYS A 68 -5.80 6.10 8.50
CA LYS A 68 -7.23 5.86 8.68
C LYS A 68 -7.62 4.59 7.94
N TRP A 69 -8.04 3.57 8.68
CA TRP A 69 -8.55 2.33 8.11
C TRP A 69 -9.80 2.57 7.28
N PHE A 70 -9.97 1.82 6.20
CA PHE A 70 -11.22 1.81 5.47
C PHE A 70 -12.34 1.32 6.38
N ASP A 71 -13.50 1.95 6.25
CA ASP A 71 -14.73 1.48 6.86
C ASP A 71 -15.44 0.57 5.86
N GLU A 72 -15.68 -0.69 6.23
CA GLU A 72 -16.40 -1.66 5.39
C GLU A 72 -17.82 -1.17 5.04
N ASN A 73 -18.40 -0.35 5.91
CA ASN A 73 -19.73 0.28 5.71
C ASN A 73 -19.65 1.66 5.06
N SER A 74 -18.49 2.08 4.57
CA SER A 74 -18.32 3.38 3.92
C SER A 74 -19.30 3.54 2.76
N THR A 75 -20.00 4.68 2.72
CA THR A 75 -20.85 5.07 1.60
C THR A 75 -20.08 5.78 0.49
N ASN A 76 -18.80 6.11 0.72
CA ASN A 76 -17.95 6.79 -0.26
C ASN A 76 -17.77 5.93 -1.52
N GLU A 77 -18.22 6.45 -2.65
CA GLU A 77 -18.22 5.73 -3.94
C GLU A 77 -16.80 5.43 -4.47
N TYR A 78 -15.83 6.31 -4.21
CA TYR A 78 -14.45 6.12 -4.64
C TYR A 78 -13.73 5.04 -3.83
N GLN A 79 -14.04 4.92 -2.53
CA GLN A 79 -13.55 3.79 -1.74
C GLN A 79 -14.15 2.47 -2.26
N LYS A 80 -15.44 2.44 -2.59
CA LYS A 80 -16.10 1.26 -3.17
C LYS A 80 -15.50 0.89 -4.53
N GLU A 81 -15.23 1.87 -5.38
CA GLU A 81 -14.61 1.64 -6.69
C GLU A 81 -13.18 1.07 -6.53
N PHE A 82 -12.37 1.65 -5.63
CA PHE A 82 -11.04 1.13 -5.29
C PHE A 82 -11.12 -0.33 -4.82
N LEU A 83 -12.01 -0.64 -3.88
CA LEU A 83 -12.20 -2.01 -3.37
C LEU A 83 -12.65 -2.96 -4.48
N LYS A 84 -13.58 -2.54 -5.34
CA LYS A 84 -14.03 -3.35 -6.49
C LYS A 84 -12.89 -3.74 -7.43
N ILE A 85 -12.02 -2.78 -7.79
CA ILE A 85 -10.87 -3.03 -8.66
C ILE A 85 -9.85 -3.92 -7.95
N SER A 86 -9.61 -3.66 -6.65
CA SER A 86 -8.68 -4.46 -5.84
C SER A 86 -9.17 -5.91 -5.66
N HIS A 87 -10.48 -6.14 -5.50
CA HIS A 87 -11.04 -7.50 -5.46
C HIS A 87 -10.90 -8.21 -6.80
N GLN A 88 -11.03 -7.53 -7.95
CA GLN A 88 -10.73 -8.14 -9.26
C GLN A 88 -9.27 -8.60 -9.35
N LEU A 89 -8.33 -7.82 -8.80
CA LEU A 89 -6.92 -8.23 -8.69
C LEU A 89 -6.76 -9.43 -7.76
N GLN A 90 -7.42 -9.42 -6.59
CA GLN A 90 -7.42 -10.53 -5.63
C GLN A 90 -7.91 -11.84 -6.28
N ASP A 91 -9.03 -11.78 -6.99
CA ASP A 91 -9.59 -12.94 -7.69
C ASP A 91 -8.63 -13.48 -8.74
N ALA A 92 -8.01 -12.59 -9.52
CA ALA A 92 -7.02 -12.96 -10.53
C ALA A 92 -5.76 -13.61 -9.92
N ILE A 93 -5.27 -13.07 -8.79
CA ILE A 93 -4.16 -13.66 -8.02
C ILE A 93 -4.56 -15.05 -7.52
N ASN A 94 -5.75 -15.20 -6.94
CA ASN A 94 -6.25 -16.50 -6.49
C ASN A 94 -6.36 -17.53 -7.61
N GLN A 95 -6.84 -17.12 -8.77
CA GLN A 95 -6.93 -18.01 -9.94
C GLN A 95 -5.55 -18.46 -10.46
N ARG A 96 -4.54 -17.59 -10.38
CA ARG A 96 -3.19 -17.87 -10.88
C ARG A 96 -2.34 -18.66 -9.88
N PHE A 97 -2.40 -18.30 -8.59
CA PHE A 97 -1.44 -18.75 -7.55
C PHE A 97 -2.07 -19.65 -6.49
N TYR A 98 -3.41 -19.82 -6.47
CA TYR A 98 -4.14 -20.65 -5.49
C TYR A 98 -3.86 -20.29 -4.02
N LEU A 99 -3.70 -18.99 -3.71
CA LEU A 99 -3.29 -18.52 -2.38
C LEU A 99 -4.41 -18.49 -1.34
N GLY A 100 -5.67 -18.63 -1.75
CA GLY A 100 -6.82 -18.60 -0.84
C GLY A 100 -7.04 -17.24 -0.17
N LEU A 101 -6.72 -16.15 -0.89
CA LEU A 101 -6.94 -14.78 -0.43
C LEU A 101 -8.44 -14.53 -0.29
N PHE A 102 -8.90 -14.03 0.86
CA PHE A 102 -10.33 -13.83 1.11
C PHE A 102 -10.68 -12.42 1.59
N GLU A 103 -9.71 -11.68 2.12
CA GLU A 103 -9.91 -10.36 2.72
C GLU A 103 -8.88 -9.35 2.19
N LEU A 104 -9.28 -8.10 2.03
CA LEU A 104 -8.39 -6.97 1.82
C LEU A 104 -8.46 -6.04 3.04
N GLU A 105 -7.42 -6.04 3.86
CA GLU A 105 -7.20 -5.07 4.93
C GLU A 105 -6.51 -3.85 4.33
N VAL A 106 -7.11 -2.65 4.35
CA VAL A 106 -6.54 -1.45 3.71
C VAL A 106 -6.76 -0.19 4.53
N HIS A 107 -5.79 0.71 4.52
CA HIS A 107 -5.87 2.02 5.15
C HIS A 107 -5.31 3.13 4.25
N PHE A 108 -5.80 4.34 4.45
CA PHE A 108 -5.12 5.56 4.02
C PHE A 108 -3.90 5.80 4.89
N ALA A 109 -2.81 6.27 4.29
CA ALA A 109 -1.60 6.69 4.99
C ALA A 109 -1.18 8.09 4.54
N LEU A 110 -0.91 8.96 5.51
CA LEU A 110 -0.38 10.31 5.32
C LEU A 110 0.97 10.44 6.01
N TYR A 111 1.99 10.71 5.25
CA TYR A 111 3.34 11.03 5.72
C TYR A 111 3.53 12.55 5.63
N ALA A 112 3.72 13.23 6.75
CA ALA A 112 4.12 14.64 6.78
C ALA A 112 5.53 14.80 6.16
N PRO A 113 5.94 16.02 5.77
CA PRO A 113 7.31 16.25 5.33
C PRO A 113 8.34 15.68 6.32
N ASN A 114 9.34 14.98 5.82
CA ASN A 114 10.36 14.23 6.57
C ASN A 114 9.86 13.00 7.37
N ALA A 115 8.58 12.65 7.29
CA ALA A 115 8.09 11.40 7.86
C ALA A 115 8.62 10.19 7.08
N PHE A 116 8.76 9.07 7.77
CA PHE A 116 9.38 7.86 7.24
C PHE A 116 8.77 6.59 7.84
N TYR A 117 9.10 5.45 7.26
CA TYR A 117 8.90 4.14 7.85
C TYR A 117 10.14 3.30 7.60
N LYS A 118 10.84 2.91 8.67
CA LYS A 118 12.09 2.13 8.59
C LYS A 118 11.87 0.78 7.94
N ARG A 119 12.94 0.19 7.46
CA ARG A 119 12.99 -1.13 6.83
C ARG A 119 12.32 -2.19 7.68
N HIS A 120 11.35 -2.90 7.11
CA HIS A 120 10.53 -3.91 7.77
C HIS A 120 9.96 -4.91 6.76
N LEU A 121 9.39 -6.00 7.28
CA LEU A 121 8.51 -6.93 6.58
C LEU A 121 7.07 -6.72 7.03
N ASP A 122 6.12 -6.81 6.13
CA ASP A 122 4.68 -6.69 6.44
C ASP A 122 4.12 -7.94 7.11
N GLN A 123 4.72 -9.10 6.85
CA GLN A 123 4.38 -10.36 7.50
C GLN A 123 5.31 -10.60 8.70
N HIS A 124 4.72 -10.69 9.88
CA HIS A 124 5.45 -11.00 11.11
C HIS A 124 5.56 -12.52 11.31
N LYS A 125 6.72 -13.00 11.83
CA LYS A 125 7.08 -14.42 12.01
C LYS A 125 6.04 -15.32 12.71
N ASN A 126 5.00 -14.77 13.32
CA ASN A 126 3.95 -15.51 14.03
C ASN A 126 2.52 -15.17 13.57
N GLN A 127 2.34 -14.51 12.43
CA GLN A 127 1.02 -14.13 11.90
C GLN A 127 1.06 -14.11 10.36
N ASP A 128 0.85 -15.26 9.78
CA ASP A 128 1.04 -15.54 8.35
C ASP A 128 -0.13 -15.12 7.44
N THR A 129 -1.07 -14.29 7.91
CA THR A 129 -2.28 -13.99 7.14
C THR A 129 -2.10 -12.94 6.06
N ARG A 130 -1.14 -12.02 6.16
CA ARG A 130 -0.82 -11.03 5.12
C ARG A 130 0.04 -11.68 4.05
N VAL A 131 -0.54 -12.00 2.91
CA VAL A 131 0.13 -12.75 1.84
C VAL A 131 0.72 -11.84 0.78
N ILE A 132 -0.07 -10.86 0.33
CA ILE A 132 0.34 -9.91 -0.70
C ILE A 132 0.15 -8.50 -0.16
N THR A 133 1.19 -7.68 -0.26
CA THR A 133 1.13 -6.23 0.00
C THR A 133 0.69 -5.51 -1.28
N LEU A 134 -0.22 -4.56 -1.13
CA LEU A 134 -0.73 -3.68 -2.18
C LEU A 134 -0.58 -2.23 -1.74
N ILE A 135 0.23 -1.44 -2.45
CA ILE A 135 0.41 -0.01 -2.18
C ILE A 135 -0.06 0.76 -3.40
N THR A 136 -0.89 1.79 -3.19
CA THR A 136 -1.37 2.70 -4.23
C THR A 136 -1.05 4.12 -3.86
N TYR A 137 -0.43 4.88 -4.75
CA TYR A 137 -0.05 6.26 -4.49
C TYR A 137 -1.08 7.26 -5.00
N LEU A 138 -1.23 8.38 -4.26
CA LEU A 138 -2.24 9.41 -4.52
C LEU A 138 -1.63 10.78 -4.85
N ASN A 139 -0.31 10.88 -5.01
CA ASN A 139 0.39 12.16 -5.12
C ASN A 139 0.50 12.61 -6.58
N GLU A 140 -0.23 13.66 -6.90
CA GLU A 140 -0.17 14.32 -8.20
C GLU A 140 1.07 15.19 -8.32
N ASN A 141 1.57 15.34 -9.56
CA ASN A 141 2.71 16.21 -9.88
C ASN A 141 3.91 15.95 -8.95
N TRP A 142 4.23 14.66 -8.72
CA TRP A 142 5.36 14.25 -7.91
C TRP A 142 6.62 14.25 -8.76
N GLU A 143 7.61 15.02 -8.33
CA GLU A 143 8.93 15.09 -8.95
C GLU A 143 9.92 14.21 -8.17
N ASP A 144 10.99 13.79 -8.85
CA ASP A 144 11.98 12.89 -8.23
C ASP A 144 12.72 13.60 -7.07
N GLU A 145 12.88 14.93 -7.15
CA GLU A 145 13.47 15.76 -6.11
C GLU A 145 12.62 15.87 -4.82
N ASP A 146 11.34 15.51 -4.89
CA ASP A 146 10.47 15.46 -3.70
C ASP A 146 10.87 14.33 -2.74
N GLY A 147 11.59 13.31 -3.23
CA GLY A 147 11.99 12.13 -2.45
C GLY A 147 10.81 11.21 -2.11
N GLY A 148 10.81 10.60 -0.94
CA GLY A 148 9.69 9.79 -0.42
C GLY A 148 9.51 8.46 -1.11
N GLU A 149 10.55 7.93 -1.75
CA GLU A 149 10.51 6.64 -2.44
C GLU A 149 10.18 5.50 -1.49
N LEU A 150 9.51 4.51 -2.00
CA LEU A 150 9.53 3.17 -1.43
C LEU A 150 10.81 2.49 -1.89
N GLN A 151 11.66 2.07 -0.95
CA GLN A 151 12.80 1.20 -1.21
C GLN A 151 12.35 -0.25 -1.02
N LEU A 152 12.42 -1.06 -2.07
CA LEU A 152 12.14 -2.50 -2.03
C LEU A 152 13.44 -3.28 -2.14
N TYR A 153 13.77 -4.08 -1.13
CA TYR A 153 15.00 -4.84 -1.04
C TYR A 153 14.85 -6.22 -1.66
N LEU A 154 15.57 -6.48 -2.74
CA LEU A 154 15.45 -7.72 -3.50
C LEU A 154 16.35 -8.83 -2.92
N LYS A 155 15.94 -10.09 -3.15
CA LYS A 155 16.68 -11.29 -2.72
C LYS A 155 18.11 -11.39 -3.30
N ASN A 156 18.37 -10.73 -4.43
CA ASN A 156 19.70 -10.67 -5.07
C ASN A 156 20.60 -9.54 -4.55
N GLY A 157 20.20 -8.85 -3.47
CA GLY A 157 20.93 -7.75 -2.86
C GLY A 157 20.76 -6.39 -3.55
N LYS A 158 20.00 -6.30 -4.63
CA LYS A 158 19.64 -5.02 -5.26
C LYS A 158 18.48 -4.37 -4.54
N THR A 159 18.33 -3.05 -4.72
CA THR A 159 17.20 -2.27 -4.23
C THR A 159 16.51 -1.62 -5.41
N ILE A 160 15.19 -1.53 -5.33
CA ILE A 160 14.35 -0.80 -6.28
C ILE A 160 13.76 0.40 -5.55
N SER A 161 13.87 1.58 -6.17
CA SER A 161 13.24 2.81 -5.72
C SER A 161 11.98 3.07 -6.52
N VAL A 162 10.85 3.25 -5.84
CA VAL A 162 9.58 3.57 -6.48
C VAL A 162 9.10 4.92 -5.97
N PHE A 163 9.05 5.92 -6.85
CA PHE A 163 8.49 7.23 -6.53
C PHE A 163 6.96 7.15 -6.36
N PRO A 164 6.40 7.85 -5.37
CA PRO A 164 5.00 7.70 -5.01
C PRO A 164 4.05 8.51 -5.93
N LYS A 165 4.19 8.36 -7.26
CA LYS A 165 3.40 9.05 -8.29
C LYS A 165 1.97 8.51 -8.35
N ALA A 166 0.97 9.40 -8.41
CA ALA A 166 -0.45 9.06 -8.41
C ALA A 166 -0.80 7.98 -9.43
N GLY A 167 -1.63 7.01 -9.01
CA GLY A 167 -2.07 5.90 -9.84
C GLY A 167 -1.08 4.74 -9.96
N THR A 168 0.15 4.90 -9.47
CA THR A 168 1.12 3.80 -9.42
C THR A 168 0.74 2.82 -8.31
N VAL A 169 0.78 1.54 -8.65
CA VAL A 169 0.58 0.41 -7.73
C VAL A 169 1.88 -0.35 -7.58
N VAL A 170 2.21 -0.69 -6.34
CA VAL A 170 3.26 -1.65 -5.98
C VAL A 170 2.60 -2.85 -5.34
N CYS A 171 2.97 -4.04 -5.81
CA CYS A 171 2.41 -5.30 -5.33
C CYS A 171 3.55 -6.30 -5.12
N PHE A 172 3.61 -6.99 -3.96
CA PHE A 172 4.67 -7.97 -3.68
C PHE A 172 4.25 -8.97 -2.59
N PHE A 173 4.92 -10.12 -2.54
CA PHE A 173 4.74 -11.09 -1.47
C PHE A 173 5.22 -10.52 -0.14
N SER A 174 4.32 -10.39 0.84
CA SER A 174 4.55 -9.69 2.11
C SER A 174 5.65 -10.32 2.99
N ALA A 175 5.87 -11.63 2.85
CA ALA A 175 6.89 -12.37 3.58
C ALA A 175 8.29 -12.27 2.97
N ASP A 176 8.39 -11.87 1.69
CA ASP A 176 9.59 -12.05 0.89
C ASP A 176 10.41 -10.76 0.75
N TYR A 177 9.77 -9.60 0.88
CA TYR A 177 10.40 -8.32 0.54
C TYR A 177 10.36 -7.35 1.71
N GLU A 178 11.54 -7.12 2.30
CA GLU A 178 11.72 -5.98 3.19
C GLU A 178 11.63 -4.69 2.38
N HIS A 179 11.05 -3.68 2.99
CA HIS A 179 10.90 -2.37 2.37
C HIS A 179 10.90 -1.26 3.40
N GLU A 180 11.14 -0.04 2.93
CA GLU A 180 11.10 1.17 3.75
C GLU A 180 10.50 2.34 2.96
N VAL A 181 9.99 3.34 3.66
CA VAL A 181 9.55 4.62 3.10
C VAL A 181 10.56 5.68 3.49
N LEU A 182 11.23 6.25 2.49
CA LEU A 182 12.18 7.33 2.70
C LEU A 182 11.47 8.66 2.97
N PRO A 183 12.13 9.60 3.67
CA PRO A 183 11.58 10.93 3.89
C PRO A 183 11.30 11.67 2.58
N ALA A 184 10.18 12.39 2.54
CA ALA A 184 9.83 13.28 1.44
C ALA A 184 9.91 14.75 1.87
N LYS A 185 10.13 15.66 0.91
CA LYS A 185 10.12 17.12 1.17
C LYS A 185 8.71 17.68 1.30
N ARG A 186 7.70 16.95 0.85
CA ARG A 186 6.28 17.31 0.90
C ARG A 186 5.44 16.19 1.46
N GLU A 187 4.17 16.43 1.66
CA GLU A 187 3.22 15.41 2.12
C GLU A 187 3.12 14.29 1.11
N ARG A 188 3.20 13.04 1.59
CA ARG A 188 3.11 11.83 0.80
C ARG A 188 1.88 11.02 1.22
N MET A 189 1.00 10.77 0.28
CA MET A 189 -0.28 10.10 0.48
C MET A 189 -0.32 8.76 -0.26
N SER A 190 -0.82 7.73 0.41
CA SER A 190 -1.00 6.40 -0.18
C SER A 190 -2.17 5.66 0.43
N LEU A 191 -2.62 4.62 -0.27
CA LEU A 191 -3.37 3.51 0.31
C LEU A 191 -2.40 2.35 0.47
N THR A 192 -2.38 1.75 1.65
CA THR A 192 -1.59 0.56 1.93
C THR A 192 -2.52 -0.54 2.41
N GLY A 193 -2.45 -1.69 1.78
CA GLY A 193 -3.32 -2.81 2.09
C GLY A 193 -2.63 -4.15 1.95
N TRP A 194 -3.29 -5.17 2.45
CA TRP A 194 -2.81 -6.55 2.39
C TRP A 194 -3.95 -7.47 2.02
N PHE A 195 -3.74 -8.25 0.96
CA PHE A 195 -4.57 -9.42 0.73
C PHE A 195 -4.17 -10.51 1.70
N ARG A 196 -5.17 -11.03 2.41
CA ARG A 196 -4.99 -11.98 3.51
C ARG A 196 -5.65 -13.31 3.20
N ASN A 197 -5.03 -14.39 3.66
CA ASN A 197 -5.67 -15.70 3.72
C ASN A 197 -6.31 -15.94 5.10
N ARG A 198 -7.08 -17.01 5.20
CA ARG A 198 -7.59 -17.49 6.50
C ARG A 198 -6.47 -18.20 7.26
N SER A 199 -6.27 -17.82 8.51
CA SER A 199 -5.40 -18.53 9.45
C SER A 199 -6.03 -19.85 9.88
#